data_ab48de1fc133044de44996eb4afdb90d
#
_entry.id   ab48de1fc133044de44996eb4afdb90d
#
_cell.length_a   1.000
_cell.length_b   1.000
_cell.length_c   1.000
_cell.angle_alpha   90.00
_cell.angle_beta   90.00
_cell.angle_gamma   90.00
#
_symmetry.space_group_name_H-M   'P 1'
#
loop_
_entity.id
_entity.type
_entity.pdbx_description
1 polymer ?
#
loop_
_entity_poly.entity_id
_entity_poly.type
_entity_poly.pdbx_seq_one_letter_code
_entity_poly.pdbx_strand_id
1 'polypeptide(L)'
;MKKTTITLCIAIAAIGMTACSEKKKSDNIITHKEVKKEPAAPIKMQEYNQTTEITLGGSELTCFVHRAPDDSLAMVKDETGQAYYDNVIELKITRANGGVFFQKTFTKASFDSFLDNDYRHTGILEGLVFDKAEGGLLRFAASVSHPNTDEYIPIHIKIDRNGNMSMERDVNLDTMSEDEEEDGV
;
A
#
# COMPACT_ATOMS: atom_id res chain seq x y z
N MET A 1 -99.48 34.19 -23.80
CA MET A 1 -98.78 33.69 -24.98
C MET A 1 -97.40 34.36 -24.98
N LYS A 2 -96.44 33.60 -24.79
CA LYS A 2 -95.25 33.54 -25.62
C LYS A 2 -94.11 34.55 -25.32
N LYS A 3 -93.02 34.02 -24.88
CA LYS A 3 -91.69 34.35 -25.32
C LYS A 3 -91.05 35.51 -24.59
N THR A 4 -90.29 35.13 -23.62
CA THR A 4 -88.94 35.75 -23.46
C THR A 4 -88.13 35.00 -22.47
N THR A 5 -87.42 34.21 -23.00
CA THR A 5 -86.34 33.50 -22.31
C THR A 5 -85.11 33.84 -23.10
N ILE A 6 -83.99 33.80 -22.51
CA ILE A 6 -82.71 33.96 -23.18
C ILE A 6 -82.12 35.38 -23.07
N THR A 7 -81.67 35.75 -21.90
CA THR A 7 -80.60 36.73 -21.78
C THR A 7 -79.92 36.68 -20.41
N LEU A 8 -79.76 35.50 -19.80
CA LEU A 8 -79.16 35.38 -18.45
C LEU A 8 -78.12 34.28 -18.39
N CYS A 9 -77.42 34.04 -19.48
CA CYS A 9 -76.40 32.93 -19.47
C CYS A 9 -74.97 33.36 -19.80
N ILE A 10 -74.66 34.65 -19.88
CA ILE A 10 -73.30 35.05 -20.35
C ILE A 10 -72.44 35.77 -19.27
N ALA A 11 -72.90 35.83 -18.03
CA ALA A 11 -72.16 36.58 -17.00
C ALA A 11 -71.50 35.73 -15.91
N ILE A 12 -71.35 34.41 -16.11
CA ILE A 12 -70.82 33.54 -15.05
C ILE A 12 -69.57 32.74 -15.51
N ALA A 13 -68.91 33.16 -16.53
CA ALA A 13 -67.74 32.43 -17.06
C ALA A 13 -66.35 33.13 -16.83
N ALA A 14 -66.21 34.01 -15.84
CA ALA A 14 -64.96 34.73 -15.60
C ALA A 14 -64.45 34.65 -14.19
N ILE A 15 -64.72 33.57 -13.46
CA ILE A 15 -64.02 33.30 -12.21
C ILE A 15 -62.97 32.23 -12.53
N GLY A 16 -61.84 32.73 -13.07
CA GLY A 16 -60.64 31.93 -13.29
C GLY A 16 -60.09 31.43 -11.99
N MET A 17 -59.96 30.15 -11.91
CA MET A 17 -59.26 29.44 -10.81
C MET A 17 -57.79 29.78 -10.84
N THR A 18 -57.34 30.70 -10.02
CA THR A 18 -55.94 30.77 -9.63
C THR A 18 -55.66 29.72 -8.57
N ALA A 19 -55.49 28.49 -9.00
CA ALA A 19 -54.90 27.45 -8.17
C ALA A 19 -53.40 27.76 -7.99
N CYS A 20 -53.07 28.56 -6.99
CA CYS A 20 -51.71 28.59 -6.48
C CYS A 20 -51.41 27.23 -5.90
N SER A 21 -50.70 26.43 -6.69
CA SER A 21 -50.03 25.26 -6.18
C SER A 21 -48.87 25.73 -5.27
N GLU A 22 -49.13 25.85 -3.98
CA GLU A 22 -48.08 25.92 -2.97
C GLU A 22 -47.32 24.60 -3.06
N LYS A 23 -46.15 24.64 -3.71
CA LYS A 23 -45.12 23.61 -3.51
C LYS A 23 -44.78 23.63 -2.03
N LYS A 24 -45.34 22.71 -1.25
CA LYS A 24 -44.83 22.37 0.05
C LYS A 24 -43.33 22.05 -0.14
N LYS A 25 -42.48 22.96 0.24
CA LYS A 25 -41.05 22.65 0.44
C LYS A 25 -41.02 21.53 1.47
N SER A 26 -40.71 20.36 1.01
CA SER A 26 -40.37 19.26 1.87
C SER A 26 -39.09 19.67 2.60
N ASP A 27 -39.18 20.03 3.87
CA ASP A 27 -38.03 20.29 4.76
C ASP A 27 -37.34 18.97 5.17
N ASN A 28 -37.40 17.96 4.34
CA ASN A 28 -36.54 16.80 4.46
C ASN A 28 -35.19 17.12 3.82
N ILE A 29 -34.47 18.07 4.41
CA ILE A 29 -33.04 18.11 4.29
C ILE A 29 -32.56 16.88 5.07
N ILE A 30 -32.32 15.77 4.39
CA ILE A 30 -31.52 14.69 4.89
C ILE A 30 -30.11 15.27 4.99
N THR A 31 -29.83 15.97 6.07
CA THR A 31 -28.47 16.24 6.47
C THR A 31 -27.88 14.88 6.76
N HIS A 32 -27.17 14.33 5.79
CA HIS A 32 -26.22 13.27 6.04
C HIS A 32 -25.23 13.86 7.07
N LYS A 33 -25.50 13.56 8.33
CA LYS A 33 -24.52 13.81 9.38
C LYS A 33 -23.31 12.98 8.93
N GLU A 34 -22.26 13.66 8.46
CA GLU A 34 -21.00 13.00 8.19
C GLU A 34 -20.61 12.32 9.51
N VAL A 35 -20.82 11.01 9.54
CA VAL A 35 -20.30 10.19 10.61
C VAL A 35 -18.80 10.33 10.46
N LYS A 36 -18.16 11.15 11.33
CA LYS A 36 -16.71 11.13 11.48
C LYS A 36 -16.37 9.68 11.73
N LYS A 37 -15.87 8.99 10.69
CA LYS A 37 -15.28 7.67 10.86
C LYS A 37 -14.17 7.85 11.88
N GLU A 38 -14.29 7.20 13.02
CA GLU A 38 -13.16 7.11 13.95
C GLU A 38 -11.97 6.58 13.16
N PRO A 39 -10.75 7.15 13.36
CA PRO A 39 -9.57 6.65 12.68
C PRO A 39 -9.47 5.15 12.94
N ALA A 40 -9.36 4.36 11.89
CA ALA A 40 -9.16 2.92 12.03
C ALA A 40 -7.84 2.68 12.78
N ALA A 41 -7.80 1.63 13.61
CA ALA A 41 -6.58 1.27 14.32
C ALA A 41 -5.44 1.01 13.32
N PRO A 42 -4.19 1.37 13.66
CA PRO A 42 -3.05 1.07 12.80
C PRO A 42 -2.91 -0.42 12.52
N ILE A 43 -2.58 -0.76 11.28
CA ILE A 43 -2.42 -2.13 10.82
C ILE A 43 -0.96 -2.58 11.03
N LYS A 44 -0.78 -3.81 11.49
CA LYS A 44 0.51 -4.49 11.60
C LYS A 44 0.61 -5.58 10.56
N MET A 45 1.74 -5.68 9.86
CA MET A 45 2.04 -6.88 9.08
C MET A 45 2.22 -8.08 10.01
N GLN A 46 1.87 -9.25 9.50
CA GLN A 46 2.11 -10.49 10.24
C GLN A 46 3.61 -10.72 10.44
N GLU A 47 4.00 -11.13 11.62
CA GLU A 47 5.37 -11.56 11.91
C GLU A 47 5.77 -12.75 11.02
N TYR A 48 7.00 -12.76 10.55
CA TYR A 48 7.51 -13.76 9.61
C TYR A 48 8.90 -14.23 10.00
N ASN A 49 9.09 -15.55 9.99
CA ASN A 49 10.37 -16.20 10.25
C ASN A 49 10.70 -17.17 9.13
N GLN A 50 11.94 -17.14 8.65
CA GLN A 50 12.45 -18.12 7.69
C GLN A 50 13.86 -18.56 8.06
N THR A 51 14.10 -19.85 7.95
CA THR A 51 15.44 -20.45 8.06
C THR A 51 15.77 -21.18 6.78
N THR A 52 16.95 -20.92 6.22
CA THR A 52 17.43 -21.52 4.96
C THR A 52 18.85 -22.01 5.13
N GLU A 53 19.10 -23.26 4.76
CA GLU A 53 20.46 -23.81 4.67
C GLU A 53 21.09 -23.36 3.35
N ILE A 54 22.34 -22.86 3.44
CA ILE A 54 23.06 -22.23 2.32
C ILE A 54 24.46 -22.78 2.25
N THR A 55 24.97 -23.00 1.05
CA THR A 55 26.37 -23.32 0.81
C THR A 55 27.09 -22.17 0.12
N LEU A 56 28.14 -21.63 0.74
CA LEU A 56 28.97 -20.57 0.17
C LEU A 56 30.44 -21.02 0.09
N GLY A 57 30.91 -21.26 -1.13
CA GLY A 57 32.32 -21.66 -1.37
C GLY A 57 32.70 -22.95 -0.64
N GLY A 58 31.77 -23.90 -0.50
CA GLY A 58 31.99 -25.17 0.19
C GLY A 58 31.77 -25.11 1.72
N SER A 59 31.41 -23.95 2.27
CA SER A 59 31.06 -23.80 3.69
C SER A 59 29.54 -23.83 3.85
N GLU A 60 29.07 -24.64 4.77
CA GLU A 60 27.65 -24.68 5.15
C GLU A 60 27.33 -23.54 6.12
N LEU A 61 26.25 -22.84 5.83
CA LEU A 61 25.73 -21.71 6.59
C LEU A 61 24.22 -21.89 6.80
N THR A 62 23.73 -21.41 7.93
CA THR A 62 22.31 -21.31 8.22
C THR A 62 21.91 -19.84 8.22
N CYS A 63 21.01 -19.47 7.35
CA CYS A 63 20.46 -18.12 7.25
C CYS A 63 19.11 -18.05 7.97
N PHE A 64 18.98 -17.12 8.90
CA PHE A 64 17.73 -16.80 9.59
C PHE A 64 17.31 -15.38 9.25
N VAL A 65 16.07 -15.24 8.80
CA VAL A 65 15.41 -13.95 8.55
C VAL A 65 14.18 -13.85 9.44
N HIS A 66 14.07 -12.75 10.18
CA HIS A 66 12.92 -12.45 11.01
C HIS A 66 12.43 -11.05 10.71
N ARG A 67 11.15 -10.91 10.33
CA ARG A 67 10.46 -9.63 10.19
C ARG A 67 9.37 -9.49 11.23
N ALA A 68 9.34 -8.34 11.90
CA ALA A 68 8.30 -7.97 12.83
C ALA A 68 7.92 -6.48 12.69
N PRO A 69 6.66 -6.09 12.93
CA PRO A 69 6.29 -4.70 13.07
C PRO A 69 6.93 -4.11 14.32
N ASP A 70 7.43 -2.87 14.22
CA ASP A 70 8.09 -2.18 15.33
C ASP A 70 7.34 -0.88 15.65
N ASP A 71 6.84 -0.76 16.88
CA ASP A 71 6.06 0.39 17.36
C ASP A 71 6.93 1.60 17.73
N SER A 72 8.24 1.44 17.76
CA SER A 72 9.21 2.53 17.94
C SER A 72 9.49 3.30 16.63
N LEU A 73 9.14 2.72 15.48
CA LEU A 73 9.30 3.35 14.18
C LEU A 73 8.13 4.30 13.87
N ALA A 74 8.41 5.29 13.01
CA ALA A 74 7.36 6.19 12.54
C ALA A 74 6.32 5.40 11.73
N MET A 75 5.04 5.56 12.07
CA MET A 75 3.95 4.97 11.29
C MET A 75 3.87 5.61 9.91
N VAL A 76 3.48 4.81 8.94
CA VAL A 76 3.22 5.20 7.56
C VAL A 76 1.72 5.30 7.33
N LYS A 77 1.29 6.17 6.41
CA LYS A 77 -0.11 6.26 6.00
C LYS A 77 -0.22 6.04 4.50
N ASP A 78 -1.22 5.26 4.12
CA ASP A 78 -1.61 5.14 2.73
C ASP A 78 -2.43 6.36 2.25
N GLU A 79 -2.79 6.39 0.97
CA GLU A 79 -3.57 7.47 0.35
C GLU A 79 -4.96 7.66 0.99
N THR A 80 -5.51 6.63 1.63
CA THR A 80 -6.81 6.69 2.33
C THR A 80 -6.69 7.27 3.74
N GLY A 81 -5.45 7.45 4.23
CA GLY A 81 -5.15 7.89 5.59
C GLY A 81 -5.10 6.75 6.61
N GLN A 82 -5.21 5.48 6.19
CA GLN A 82 -5.01 4.33 7.06
C GLN A 82 -3.55 4.26 7.50
N ALA A 83 -3.33 4.12 8.80
CA ALA A 83 -1.98 4.02 9.37
C ALA A 83 -1.49 2.57 9.41
N TYR A 84 -0.18 2.40 9.20
CA TYR A 84 0.51 1.12 9.26
C TYR A 84 1.77 1.25 10.12
N TYR A 85 2.08 0.21 10.87
CA TYR A 85 3.38 0.08 11.51
C TYR A 85 4.42 -0.30 10.46
N ASP A 86 5.58 0.34 10.52
CA ASP A 86 6.74 -0.11 9.73
C ASP A 86 7.40 -1.32 10.40
N ASN A 87 8.26 -2.02 9.68
CA ASN A 87 8.85 -3.26 10.14
C ASN A 87 10.36 -3.11 10.38
N VAL A 88 10.86 -3.96 11.25
CA VAL A 88 12.28 -4.31 11.32
C VAL A 88 12.49 -5.71 10.77
N ILE A 89 13.64 -5.93 10.11
CA ILE A 89 14.05 -7.24 9.63
C ILE A 89 15.42 -7.56 10.16
N GLU A 90 15.52 -8.64 10.92
CA GLU A 90 16.80 -9.20 11.36
C GLU A 90 17.26 -10.26 10.34
N LEU A 91 18.47 -10.10 9.83
CA LEU A 91 19.17 -11.11 9.05
C LEU A 91 20.35 -11.61 9.87
N LYS A 92 20.37 -12.91 10.17
CA LYS A 92 21.46 -13.58 10.88
C LYS A 92 21.91 -14.81 10.11
N ILE A 93 23.21 -14.89 9.84
CA ILE A 93 23.82 -16.01 9.15
C ILE A 93 24.84 -16.62 10.08
N THR A 94 24.75 -17.92 10.33
CA THR A 94 25.64 -18.67 11.22
C THR A 94 26.39 -19.77 10.46
N ARG A 95 27.59 -20.09 10.93
CA ARG A 95 28.35 -21.21 10.43
C ARG A 95 27.92 -22.52 11.12
N ALA A 96 28.23 -23.65 10.54
CA ALA A 96 27.94 -24.97 11.10
C ALA A 96 28.44 -25.14 12.55
N ASN A 97 29.52 -24.45 12.96
CA ASN A 97 30.02 -24.47 14.33
C ASN A 97 29.29 -23.50 15.28
N GLY A 98 28.21 -22.87 14.84
CA GLY A 98 27.40 -21.89 15.60
C GLY A 98 27.98 -20.46 15.63
N GLY A 99 29.15 -20.22 15.04
CA GLY A 99 29.75 -18.89 14.97
C GLY A 99 28.95 -17.98 14.00
N VAL A 100 28.74 -16.73 14.39
CA VAL A 100 28.08 -15.74 13.53
C VAL A 100 28.99 -15.42 12.34
N PHE A 101 28.47 -15.58 11.14
CA PHE A 101 29.11 -15.17 9.89
C PHE A 101 28.73 -13.73 9.54
N PHE A 102 27.43 -13.40 9.63
CA PHE A 102 26.88 -12.07 9.37
C PHE A 102 25.66 -11.86 10.24
N GLN A 103 25.47 -10.63 10.72
CA GLN A 103 24.21 -10.24 11.40
C GLN A 103 23.97 -8.76 11.21
N LYS A 104 22.74 -8.41 10.83
CA LYS A 104 22.30 -7.02 10.68
C LYS A 104 20.80 -6.92 10.86
N THR A 105 20.39 -5.84 11.51
CA THR A 105 18.99 -5.42 11.58
C THR A 105 18.76 -4.31 10.55
N PHE A 106 17.76 -4.45 9.74
CA PHE A 106 17.34 -3.50 8.72
C PHE A 106 16.04 -2.83 9.14
N THR A 107 15.96 -1.55 8.87
CA THR A 107 14.73 -0.74 8.84
C THR A 107 14.61 -0.13 7.45
N LYS A 108 13.48 0.49 7.11
CA LYS A 108 13.34 1.23 5.85
C LYS A 108 14.49 2.24 5.64
N ALA A 109 14.91 2.92 6.71
CA ALA A 109 16.03 3.88 6.65
C ALA A 109 17.36 3.25 6.18
N SER A 110 17.52 1.93 6.32
CA SER A 110 18.70 1.23 5.77
C SER A 110 18.78 1.30 4.26
N PHE A 111 17.70 1.65 3.59
CA PHE A 111 17.54 1.68 2.14
C PHE A 111 17.31 3.09 1.57
N ASP A 112 17.43 4.14 2.38
CA ASP A 112 17.09 5.53 1.99
C ASP A 112 17.75 6.00 0.69
N SER A 113 18.98 5.54 0.40
CA SER A 113 19.70 5.92 -0.83
C SER A 113 19.09 5.36 -2.12
N PHE A 114 18.22 4.36 -2.00
CA PHE A 114 17.56 3.68 -3.13
C PHE A 114 16.10 4.14 -3.29
N LEU A 115 15.54 4.82 -2.27
CA LEU A 115 14.16 5.25 -2.24
C LEU A 115 14.02 6.69 -2.76
N ASP A 116 12.99 6.94 -3.55
CA ASP A 116 12.55 8.29 -3.83
C ASP A 116 11.83 8.91 -2.61
N ASN A 117 11.41 10.16 -2.76
CA ASN A 117 10.80 10.90 -1.67
C ASN A 117 9.45 10.32 -1.23
N ASP A 118 8.71 9.73 -2.15
CA ASP A 118 7.41 9.13 -1.87
C ASP A 118 7.58 7.88 -1.01
N TYR A 119 8.35 6.90 -1.47
CA TYR A 119 8.62 5.66 -0.72
C TYR A 119 9.28 5.89 0.65
N ARG A 120 10.08 6.94 0.80
CA ARG A 120 10.61 7.30 2.14
C ARG A 120 9.50 7.65 3.13
N HIS A 121 8.42 8.30 2.68
CA HIS A 121 7.34 8.76 3.55
C HIS A 121 6.18 7.77 3.65
N THR A 122 5.84 7.11 2.56
CA THR A 122 4.63 6.28 2.43
C THR A 122 4.91 4.78 2.35
N GLY A 123 6.15 4.38 2.04
CA GLY A 123 6.54 2.97 1.97
C GLY A 123 6.78 2.34 3.35
N ILE A 124 6.67 1.01 3.42
CA ILE A 124 7.06 0.16 4.55
C ILE A 124 8.11 -0.85 4.11
N LEU A 125 9.01 -1.24 5.01
CA LEU A 125 9.93 -2.35 4.76
C LEU A 125 9.14 -3.66 4.75
N GLU A 126 8.88 -4.20 3.56
CA GLU A 126 7.95 -5.32 3.41
C GLU A 126 8.63 -6.67 3.58
N GLY A 127 9.80 -6.87 2.99
CA GLY A 127 10.43 -8.17 2.96
C GLY A 127 11.93 -8.16 2.78
N LEU A 128 12.53 -9.29 3.15
CA LEU A 128 13.91 -9.67 2.83
C LEU A 128 13.95 -11.19 2.75
N VAL A 129 14.39 -11.73 1.62
CA VAL A 129 14.46 -13.17 1.38
C VAL A 129 15.81 -13.54 0.80
N PHE A 130 16.28 -14.75 1.10
CA PHE A 130 17.44 -15.32 0.40
C PHE A 130 17.06 -15.65 -1.05
N ASP A 131 17.82 -15.15 -2.00
CA ASP A 131 17.68 -15.42 -3.42
C ASP A 131 18.55 -16.60 -3.84
N LYS A 132 19.88 -16.42 -3.79
CA LYS A 132 20.85 -17.44 -4.22
C LYS A 132 22.24 -17.22 -3.67
N ALA A 133 23.06 -18.30 -3.78
CA ALA A 133 24.50 -18.24 -3.57
C ALA A 133 25.20 -18.46 -4.93
N GLU A 134 25.90 -17.45 -5.43
CA GLU A 134 26.54 -17.48 -6.73
C GLU A 134 27.81 -16.64 -6.75
N GLY A 135 28.86 -17.13 -7.44
CA GLY A 135 30.11 -16.37 -7.61
C GLY A 135 30.84 -16.04 -6.32
N GLY A 136 30.57 -16.75 -5.21
CA GLY A 136 31.12 -16.46 -3.89
C GLY A 136 30.41 -15.34 -3.15
N LEU A 137 29.21 -15.00 -3.57
CA LEU A 137 28.30 -14.04 -2.95
C LEU A 137 27.02 -14.73 -2.50
N LEU A 138 26.50 -14.31 -1.37
CA LEU A 138 25.11 -14.54 -0.98
C LEU A 138 24.29 -13.35 -1.48
N ARG A 139 23.19 -13.63 -2.19
CA ARG A 139 22.27 -12.63 -2.67
C ARG A 139 20.95 -12.73 -1.92
N PHE A 140 20.43 -11.58 -1.54
CA PHE A 140 19.11 -11.42 -0.92
C PHE A 140 18.34 -10.38 -1.71
N ALA A 141 17.01 -10.59 -1.81
CA ALA A 141 16.10 -9.60 -2.32
C ALA A 141 15.35 -8.97 -1.15
N ALA A 142 15.36 -7.64 -1.09
CA ALA A 142 14.56 -6.85 -0.15
C ALA A 142 13.59 -5.97 -0.92
N SER A 143 12.46 -5.62 -0.29
CA SER A 143 11.47 -4.73 -0.87
C SER A 143 11.00 -3.69 0.14
N VAL A 144 10.83 -2.45 -0.37
CA VAL A 144 10.07 -1.40 0.29
C VAL A 144 8.84 -1.14 -0.58
N SER A 145 7.64 -1.32 -0.02
CA SER A 145 6.38 -1.27 -0.76
C SER A 145 5.42 -0.24 -0.19
N HIS A 146 4.48 0.24 -1.02
CA HIS A 146 3.32 0.94 -0.53
C HIS A 146 2.34 -0.05 0.12
N PRO A 147 1.82 0.25 1.33
CA PRO A 147 0.87 -0.64 1.99
C PRO A 147 -0.35 -0.95 1.13
N ASN A 148 -0.77 -2.23 1.08
CA ASN A 148 -1.94 -2.71 0.33
C ASN A 148 -1.87 -2.52 -1.19
N THR A 149 -0.70 -2.36 -1.75
CA THR A 149 -0.48 -2.34 -3.20
C THR A 149 0.55 -3.40 -3.58
N ASP A 150 0.73 -3.64 -4.85
CA ASP A 150 1.80 -4.45 -5.45
C ASP A 150 2.98 -3.59 -5.94
N GLU A 151 2.93 -2.27 -5.68
CA GLU A 151 4.01 -1.36 -5.99
C GLU A 151 5.13 -1.44 -4.95
N TYR A 152 6.35 -1.72 -5.40
CA TYR A 152 7.52 -1.81 -4.52
C TYR A 152 8.81 -1.40 -5.21
N ILE A 153 9.80 -1.01 -4.42
CA ILE A 153 11.17 -0.81 -4.88
C ILE A 153 11.97 -2.05 -4.52
N PRO A 154 12.46 -2.81 -5.52
CA PRO A 154 13.30 -3.97 -5.29
C PRO A 154 14.75 -3.56 -5.04
N ILE A 155 15.38 -4.20 -4.04
CA ILE A 155 16.75 -3.92 -3.64
C ILE A 155 17.49 -5.24 -3.44
N HIS A 156 18.62 -5.39 -4.12
CA HIS A 156 19.53 -6.51 -3.91
C HIS A 156 20.53 -6.22 -2.80
N ILE A 157 20.67 -7.16 -1.89
CA ILE A 157 21.73 -7.18 -0.88
C ILE A 157 22.69 -8.29 -1.25
N LYS A 158 24.00 -7.98 -1.30
CA LYS A 158 25.06 -8.93 -1.60
C LYS A 158 26.02 -9.00 -0.40
N ILE A 159 26.34 -10.22 0.03
CA ILE A 159 27.29 -10.47 1.13
C ILE A 159 28.39 -11.39 0.60
N ASP A 160 29.65 -10.94 0.66
CA ASP A 160 30.79 -11.71 0.18
C ASP A 160 31.26 -12.74 1.22
N ARG A 161 32.29 -13.55 0.86
CA ARG A 161 32.88 -14.58 1.73
C ARG A 161 33.52 -14.04 3.00
N ASN A 162 33.80 -12.74 3.05
CA ASN A 162 34.38 -12.06 4.20
C ASN A 162 33.31 -11.43 5.11
N GLY A 163 32.03 -11.47 4.71
CA GLY A 163 30.95 -10.81 5.40
C GLY A 163 30.79 -9.33 5.04
N ASN A 164 31.48 -8.83 3.99
CA ASN A 164 31.23 -7.47 3.51
C ASN A 164 29.91 -7.43 2.76
N MET A 165 29.10 -6.40 3.07
CA MET A 165 27.79 -6.20 2.49
C MET A 165 27.82 -5.04 1.51
N SER A 166 27.13 -5.20 0.39
CA SER A 166 26.78 -4.14 -0.55
C SER A 166 25.29 -4.24 -0.93
N MET A 167 24.74 -3.12 -1.39
CA MET A 167 23.33 -3.05 -1.84
C MET A 167 23.27 -2.32 -3.17
N GLU A 168 22.27 -2.68 -3.98
CA GLU A 168 21.95 -2.02 -5.26
C GLU A 168 20.44 -2.11 -5.52
N ARG A 169 19.89 -1.12 -6.23
CA ARG A 169 18.51 -1.19 -6.72
C ARG A 169 18.48 -2.16 -7.92
N ASP A 170 17.46 -3.02 -7.98
CA ASP A 170 17.21 -3.84 -9.16
C ASP A 170 16.45 -3.02 -10.20
N VAL A 171 17.17 -2.61 -11.24
CA VAL A 171 16.59 -1.83 -12.35
C VAL A 171 16.01 -2.72 -13.46
N ASN A 172 16.21 -4.04 -13.42
CA ASN A 172 15.76 -4.93 -14.48
C ASN A 172 14.26 -5.24 -14.40
N LEU A 173 13.64 -5.07 -13.24
CA LEU A 173 12.19 -5.23 -13.09
C LEU A 173 11.41 -4.02 -13.63
N ASP A 174 12.01 -2.82 -13.62
CA ASP A 174 11.39 -1.61 -14.18
C ASP A 174 11.30 -1.63 -15.72
N THR A 175 12.13 -2.45 -16.40
CA THR A 175 12.17 -2.55 -17.87
C THR A 175 11.29 -3.65 -18.45
N MET A 176 10.78 -4.57 -17.64
CA MET A 176 9.90 -5.66 -18.12
C MET A 176 8.45 -5.25 -18.33
N SER A 177 8.03 -4.07 -17.84
CA SER A 177 6.67 -3.55 -18.01
C SER A 177 6.48 -2.70 -19.28
N GLU A 178 7.55 -2.33 -20.00
CA GLU A 178 7.44 -1.47 -21.18
C GLU A 178 7.45 -2.25 -22.53
N ASP A 179 7.79 -3.56 -22.55
CA ASP A 179 7.97 -4.32 -23.79
C ASP A 179 6.77 -5.19 -24.22
N GLU A 180 5.61 -5.15 -23.53
CA GLU A 180 4.44 -5.97 -23.91
C GLU A 180 3.34 -5.23 -24.70
N GLU A 181 3.53 -3.98 -25.15
CA GLU A 181 2.52 -3.23 -25.92
C GLU A 181 2.84 -3.00 -27.41
N GLU A 182 3.76 -3.70 -28.05
CA GLU A 182 3.93 -3.60 -29.50
C GLU A 182 4.08 -4.99 -30.16
N ASP A 183 2.97 -5.73 -30.34
CA ASP A 183 2.75 -6.57 -31.51
C ASP A 183 1.30 -7.06 -31.57
N GLY A 184 0.43 -6.21 -32.08
CA GLY A 184 -0.97 -6.51 -32.37
C GLY A 184 -1.45 -5.76 -33.62
N VAL A 185 -0.96 -6.14 -34.80
CA VAL A 185 -1.58 -5.79 -36.09
C VAL A 185 -2.09 -7.05 -36.74
#